data_1e599b17cdbb3ddc3ae434581b8151d0
#
_entry.id   1e599b17cdbb3ddc3ae434581b8151d0
#
_cell.length_a   1.000
_cell.length_b   1.000
_cell.length_c   1.000
_cell.angle_alpha   90.00
_cell.angle_beta   90.00
_cell.angle_gamma   90.00
#
_symmetry.space_group_name_H-M   'P 1'
#
loop_
_entity.id
_entity.type
_entity.pdbx_description
1 polymer ?
#
loop_
_entity_poly.entity_id
_entity_poly.type
_entity_poly.pdbx_seq_one_letter_code
_entity_poly.pdbx_strand_id
1 'polypeptide(L)'
;TNYLSAQEALKVLSSDILPSAITVADKAGKRYSVGEIAYQDFLEFKRQLLNSRLIEAESVAELHRASAQLRHSLGFKQDMLKTKESEFAELNNEL
;
A
#
# COMPACT_ATOMS: atom_id res chain seq x y z
N THR A 1 2.11 13.35 0.99
CA THR A 1 1.77 12.51 -0.18
C THR A 1 0.28 12.32 -0.28
N ASN A 2 -0.27 12.49 -1.47
CA ASN A 2 -1.67 12.27 -1.67
C ASN A 2 -1.96 10.79 -1.99
N TYR A 3 -3.24 10.43 -1.99
CA TYR A 3 -3.69 9.07 -2.24
C TYR A 3 -3.21 8.52 -3.59
N LEU A 4 -3.27 9.32 -4.65
CA LEU A 4 -2.86 8.88 -5.98
C LEU A 4 -1.38 8.58 -6.06
N SER A 5 -0.52 9.42 -5.46
CA SER A 5 0.92 9.18 -5.41
C SER A 5 1.26 7.91 -4.66
N ALA A 6 0.60 7.66 -3.52
CA ALA A 6 0.79 6.44 -2.74
C ALA A 6 0.35 5.20 -3.52
N GLN A 7 -0.77 5.28 -4.24
CA GLN A 7 -1.28 4.19 -5.05
C GLN A 7 -0.34 3.86 -6.21
N GLU A 8 0.18 4.85 -6.90
CA GLU A 8 1.13 4.65 -7.99
C GLU A 8 2.44 4.04 -7.51
N ALA A 9 2.98 4.54 -6.40
CA ALA A 9 4.20 4.01 -5.81
C ALA A 9 4.04 2.54 -5.42
N LEU A 10 2.93 2.18 -4.79
CA LEU A 10 2.63 0.80 -4.43
C LEU A 10 2.49 -0.09 -5.67
N LYS A 11 1.84 0.41 -6.71
CA LYS A 11 1.65 -0.34 -7.95
C LYS A 11 3.00 -0.68 -8.60
N VAL A 12 3.92 0.27 -8.70
CA VAL A 12 5.26 0.04 -9.26
C VAL A 12 6.03 -0.96 -8.40
N LEU A 13 5.99 -0.79 -7.08
CA LEU A 13 6.69 -1.68 -6.16
C LEU A 13 6.16 -3.11 -6.28
N SER A 14 4.84 -3.30 -6.29
CA SER A 14 4.22 -4.63 -6.33
C SER A 14 4.35 -5.30 -7.70
N SER A 15 4.32 -4.54 -8.80
CA SER A 15 4.33 -5.11 -10.15
C SER A 15 5.73 -5.32 -10.70
N ASP A 16 6.72 -4.50 -10.32
CA ASP A 16 8.05 -4.52 -10.92
C ASP A 16 9.15 -4.89 -9.93
N ILE A 17 9.23 -4.19 -8.80
CA ILE A 17 10.36 -4.30 -7.88
C ILE A 17 10.30 -5.61 -7.07
N LEU A 18 9.17 -5.90 -6.45
CA LEU A 18 9.05 -7.06 -5.58
C LEU A 18 9.13 -8.39 -6.34
N PRO A 19 8.45 -8.59 -7.48
CA PRO A 19 8.61 -9.82 -8.27
C PRO A 19 10.05 -10.03 -8.73
N SER A 20 10.75 -8.96 -9.12
CA SER A 20 12.15 -9.02 -9.52
C SER A 20 13.04 -9.46 -8.34
N ALA A 21 12.82 -8.90 -7.14
CA ALA A 21 13.57 -9.26 -5.94
C ALA A 21 13.32 -10.72 -5.54
N ILE A 22 12.09 -11.21 -5.66
CA ILE A 22 11.74 -12.61 -5.39
C ILE A 22 12.48 -13.54 -6.36
N THR A 23 12.48 -13.21 -7.64
CA THR A 23 13.16 -14.01 -8.68
C THR A 23 14.67 -14.09 -8.41
N VAL A 24 15.29 -12.95 -8.08
CA VAL A 24 16.72 -12.89 -7.77
C VAL A 24 17.06 -13.73 -6.53
N ALA A 25 16.24 -13.64 -5.48
CA ALA A 25 16.45 -14.42 -4.26
C ALA A 25 16.29 -15.93 -4.51
N ASP A 26 15.33 -16.34 -5.33
CA ASP A 26 15.12 -17.74 -5.68
C ASP A 26 16.31 -18.31 -6.48
N LYS A 27 16.82 -17.55 -7.44
CA LYS A 27 18.01 -17.93 -8.22
C LYS A 27 19.25 -18.02 -7.31
N ALA A 28 19.39 -17.08 -6.40
CA ALA A 28 20.49 -17.07 -5.43
C ALA A 28 20.44 -18.33 -4.53
N GLY A 29 19.24 -18.72 -4.08
CA GLY A 29 19.05 -19.93 -3.29
C GLY A 29 19.49 -21.19 -4.04
N LYS A 30 19.13 -21.30 -5.32
CA LYS A 30 19.55 -22.41 -6.17
C LYS A 30 21.06 -22.44 -6.38
N ARG A 31 21.68 -21.30 -6.64
CA ARG A 31 23.14 -21.19 -6.80
C ARG A 31 23.88 -21.54 -5.51
N TYR A 32 23.37 -21.10 -4.39
CA TYR A 32 23.94 -21.42 -3.11
C TYR A 32 23.88 -22.93 -2.84
N SER A 33 22.75 -23.57 -3.12
CA SER A 33 22.57 -25.01 -2.87
C SER A 33 23.52 -25.89 -3.67
N VAL A 34 24.00 -25.43 -4.83
CA VAL A 34 24.99 -26.13 -5.66
C VAL A 34 26.42 -25.58 -5.50
N GLY A 35 26.63 -24.65 -4.56
CA GLY A 35 27.96 -24.13 -4.25
C GLY A 35 28.50 -23.07 -5.21
N GLU A 36 27.66 -22.49 -6.06
CA GLU A 36 28.09 -21.45 -7.04
C GLU A 36 28.34 -20.10 -6.41
N ILE A 37 27.63 -19.77 -5.29
CA ILE A 37 27.84 -18.53 -4.56
C ILE A 37 28.06 -18.81 -3.08
N ALA A 38 28.70 -17.84 -2.41
CA ALA A 38 28.95 -17.92 -0.98
C ALA A 38 27.67 -17.65 -0.18
N TYR A 39 27.63 -18.16 1.05
CA TYR A 39 26.53 -17.96 1.97
C TYR A 39 26.24 -16.47 2.20
N GLN A 40 27.29 -15.64 2.31
CA GLN A 40 27.15 -14.22 2.51
C GLN A 40 26.44 -13.52 1.34
N ASP A 41 26.72 -13.97 0.11
CA ASP A 41 26.04 -13.46 -1.09
C ASP A 41 24.57 -13.85 -1.09
N PHE A 42 24.27 -15.07 -0.72
CA PHE A 42 22.89 -15.55 -0.56
C PHE A 42 22.14 -14.72 0.48
N LEU A 43 22.75 -14.45 1.64
CA LEU A 43 22.15 -13.62 2.68
C LEU A 43 21.88 -12.20 2.19
N GLU A 44 22.79 -11.63 1.39
CA GLU A 44 22.60 -10.29 0.84
C GLU A 44 21.36 -10.24 -0.05
N PHE A 45 21.17 -11.22 -0.93
CA PHE A 45 19.96 -11.28 -1.76
C PHE A 45 18.70 -11.45 -0.92
N LYS A 46 18.76 -12.23 0.15
CA LYS A 46 17.65 -12.37 1.09
C LYS A 46 17.34 -11.07 1.81
N ARG A 47 18.35 -10.32 2.22
CA ARG A 47 18.17 -9.00 2.85
C ARG A 47 17.48 -8.03 1.89
N GLN A 48 17.89 -8.03 0.62
CA GLN A 48 17.26 -7.20 -0.39
C GLN A 48 15.79 -7.55 -0.55
N LEU A 49 15.45 -8.83 -0.57
CA LEU A 49 14.05 -9.27 -0.65
C LEU A 49 13.26 -8.83 0.58
N LEU A 50 13.80 -9.03 1.78
CA LEU A 50 13.15 -8.63 3.02
C LEU A 50 12.94 -7.11 3.07
N ASN A 51 13.94 -6.35 2.63
CA ASN A 51 13.84 -4.90 2.56
C ASN A 51 12.74 -4.45 1.58
N SER A 52 12.65 -5.11 0.42
CA SER A 52 11.60 -4.82 -0.56
C SER A 52 10.21 -5.13 0.00
N ARG A 53 10.06 -6.22 0.75
CA ARG A 53 8.80 -6.56 1.42
C ARG A 53 8.44 -5.57 2.51
N LEU A 54 9.44 -5.08 3.26
CA LEU A 54 9.21 -4.06 4.27
C LEU A 54 8.72 -2.75 3.63
N ILE A 55 9.37 -2.34 2.55
CA ILE A 55 8.95 -1.14 1.79
C ILE A 55 7.53 -1.31 1.26
N GLU A 56 7.19 -2.49 0.76
CA GLU A 56 5.83 -2.78 0.31
C GLU A 56 4.83 -2.65 1.47
N ALA A 57 5.13 -3.24 2.62
CA ALA A 57 4.25 -3.16 3.79
C ALA A 57 4.07 -1.71 4.26
N GLU A 58 5.13 -0.92 4.27
CA GLU A 58 5.07 0.50 4.60
C GLU A 58 4.24 1.28 3.59
N SER A 59 4.38 0.95 2.30
CA SER A 59 3.61 1.59 1.22
C SER A 59 2.12 1.24 1.30
N VAL A 60 1.79 0.00 1.63
CA VAL A 60 0.40 -0.42 1.87
C VAL A 60 -0.19 0.33 3.06
N ALA A 61 0.57 0.43 4.16
CA ALA A 61 0.13 1.17 5.34
C ALA A 61 -0.11 2.65 5.03
N GLU A 62 0.79 3.26 4.24
CA GLU A 62 0.64 4.65 3.80
C GLU A 62 -0.60 4.83 2.92
N LEU A 63 -0.84 3.90 2.01
CA LEU A 63 -2.03 3.92 1.16
C LEU A 63 -3.30 3.80 2.00
N HIS A 64 -3.31 2.93 3.01
CA HIS A 64 -4.45 2.78 3.91
C HIS A 64 -4.70 4.06 4.72
N ARG A 65 -3.63 4.72 5.20
CA ARG A 65 -3.76 5.99 5.92
C ARG A 65 -4.35 7.07 5.02
N ALA A 66 -3.84 7.19 3.79
CA ALA A 66 -4.34 8.18 2.83
C ALA A 66 -5.80 7.90 2.46
N SER A 67 -6.15 6.63 2.26
CA SER A 67 -7.51 6.20 1.97
C SER A 67 -8.46 6.48 3.15
N ALA A 68 -8.02 6.23 4.38
CA ALA A 68 -8.80 6.51 5.58
C ALA A 68 -9.04 8.01 5.75
N GLN A 69 -8.03 8.84 5.50
CA GLN A 69 -8.19 10.30 5.55
C GLN A 69 -9.19 10.79 4.52
N LEU A 70 -9.12 10.26 3.31
CA LEU A 70 -10.06 10.61 2.24
C LEU A 70 -11.49 10.21 2.61
N ARG A 71 -11.68 8.99 3.10
CA ARG A 71 -13.01 8.50 3.53
C ARG A 71 -13.55 9.31 4.70
N HIS A 72 -12.69 9.67 5.64
CA HIS A 72 -13.09 10.51 6.77
C HIS A 72 -13.60 11.87 6.30
N SER A 73 -12.88 12.52 5.39
CA SER A 73 -13.29 13.80 4.81
C SER A 73 -14.62 13.71 4.06
N LEU A 74 -14.79 12.66 3.24
CA LEU A 74 -16.03 12.43 2.50
C LEU A 74 -17.19 12.08 3.43
N GLY A 75 -16.95 11.27 4.44
CA GLY A 75 -17.95 10.92 5.45
C GLY A 75 -18.44 12.12 6.21
N PHE A 76 -17.54 13.01 6.61
CA PHE A 76 -17.88 14.26 7.27
C PHE A 76 -18.80 15.12 6.39
N LYS A 77 -18.48 15.27 5.11
CA LYS A 77 -19.31 16.01 4.16
C LYS A 77 -20.67 15.37 3.97
N GLN A 78 -20.73 14.05 3.88
CA GLN A 78 -21.99 13.32 3.74
C GLN A 78 -22.89 13.51 4.97
N ASP A 79 -22.32 13.45 6.16
CA ASP A 79 -23.06 13.67 7.39
C ASP A 79 -23.64 15.08 7.46
N MET A 80 -22.85 16.08 7.05
CA MET A 80 -23.36 17.46 6.97
C MET A 80 -24.50 17.60 6.00
N LEU A 81 -24.41 16.97 4.83
CA LEU A 81 -25.47 17.00 3.81
C LEU A 81 -26.73 16.29 4.30
N LYS A 82 -26.60 15.15 4.96
CA LYS A 82 -27.73 14.43 5.54
C LYS A 82 -28.45 15.25 6.60
N THR A 83 -27.70 15.95 7.45
CA THR A 83 -28.28 16.84 8.46
C THR A 83 -29.09 17.95 7.82
N LYS A 84 -28.57 18.58 6.77
CA LYS A 84 -29.26 19.63 6.03
C LYS A 84 -30.53 19.11 5.36
N GLU A 85 -30.45 17.92 4.76
CA GLU A 85 -31.61 17.29 4.14
C GLU A 85 -32.70 16.97 5.17
N SER A 86 -32.34 16.50 6.34
CA SER A 86 -33.25 16.22 7.43
C SER A 86 -33.96 17.51 7.92
N GLU A 87 -33.18 18.58 8.11
CA GLU A 87 -33.73 19.89 8.49
C GLU A 87 -34.70 20.42 7.46
N PHE A 88 -34.36 20.28 6.18
CA PHE A 88 -35.20 20.72 5.10
C PHE A 88 -36.49 19.91 5.02
N ALA A 89 -36.39 18.60 5.22
CA ALA A 89 -37.56 17.71 5.24
C ALA A 89 -38.52 18.06 6.40
N GLU A 90 -37.98 18.37 7.58
CA GLU A 90 -38.77 18.80 8.73
C GLU A 90 -39.51 20.11 8.45
N LEU A 91 -38.83 21.07 7.84
CA LEU A 91 -39.46 22.34 7.44
C LEU A 91 -40.60 22.11 6.46
N ASN A 92 -40.43 21.22 5.48
CA ASN A 92 -41.49 20.91 4.52
C ASN A 92 -42.69 20.24 5.18
N ASN A 93 -42.45 19.40 6.21
CA ASN A 93 -43.52 18.73 6.93
C ASN A 93 -44.36 19.70 7.79
N GLU A 94 -43.74 20.78 8.28
CA GLU A 94 -44.43 21.79 9.07
C GLU A 94 -45.26 22.74 8.20
N LEU A 95 -44.96 22.82 6.94
CA LEU A 95 -45.72 23.67 6.00
C LEU A 95 -46.94 22.91 5.45
#